data_8ed34dbd31b5fd2baeb32b39bda0c4bf
#
_entry.id   8ed34dbd31b5fd2baeb32b39bda0c4bf
#
_cell.length_a   1.000
_cell.length_b   1.000
_cell.length_c   1.000
_cell.angle_alpha   90.00
_cell.angle_beta   90.00
_cell.angle_gamma   90.00
#
_symmetry.space_group_name_H-M   'P 1'
#
loop_
_entity.id
_entity.type
_entity.pdbx_description
1 polymer ?
#
loop_
_entity_poly.entity_id
_entity_poly.type
_entity_poly.pdbx_seq_one_letter_code
_entity_poly.pdbx_strand_id
1 'polypeptide(L)'
;MEIAFFTEMGFNGKIPRTHENMRTEFAWMVALNADHYNIKQAPTKTYDLGIVIIPKKDPNFNIDDLKLSCKKVAVMQEGPNWFWQDYSLEMQVWYFNTLASADIIFTHNESDRKYYKGLIDHPDVRVMPSLMIEDAIGELKQEMRNDVIIGGNFVSWYGGFDSMAIAKELNDIVYAPSMGRKQPLEEQLITHLPYMNWKEWMNALNKFKYGVHLMRTHAAGTFALNCAYLGIPCIGYKGLDSQMICHPDLTVEIGDLTAARNIAKNLRNDEDFYLYYSNKCKELYQEHYTEEKFKENFYANSII
;
A
#
# COMPACT_ATOMS: atom_id res chain seq x y z
N MET A 1 5.10 -25.27 -2.95
CA MET A 1 3.91 -24.78 -2.23
C MET A 1 2.93 -24.24 -3.25
N GLU A 2 1.74 -24.81 -3.30
CA GLU A 2 0.63 -24.37 -4.15
C GLU A 2 -0.18 -23.31 -3.39
N ILE A 3 -0.36 -22.11 -3.99
CA ILE A 3 -1.03 -20.99 -3.36
C ILE A 3 -2.22 -20.54 -4.19
N ALA A 4 -3.33 -20.24 -3.53
CA ALA A 4 -4.49 -19.58 -4.12
C ALA A 4 -4.76 -18.24 -3.47
N PHE A 5 -5.24 -17.28 -4.24
CA PHE A 5 -5.76 -16.00 -3.77
C PHE A 5 -7.26 -15.92 -4.02
N PHE A 6 -7.99 -15.37 -3.05
CA PHE A 6 -9.44 -15.20 -3.10
C PHE A 6 -9.79 -13.72 -2.88
N THR A 7 -10.47 -13.13 -3.87
CA THR A 7 -10.91 -11.73 -3.80
C THR A 7 -12.34 -11.57 -4.33
N GLU A 8 -12.99 -10.44 -4.06
CA GLU A 8 -14.31 -10.12 -4.62
C GLU A 8 -14.29 -9.99 -6.15
N MET A 9 -13.15 -9.60 -6.72
CA MET A 9 -12.99 -9.43 -8.16
C MET A 9 -12.23 -10.65 -8.71
N GLY A 10 -12.95 -11.55 -9.37
CA GLY A 10 -12.34 -12.76 -9.92
C GLY A 10 -11.63 -12.53 -11.25
N PHE A 11 -10.39 -12.98 -11.35
CA PHE A 11 -9.68 -13.08 -12.62
C PHE A 11 -9.69 -14.54 -13.15
N ASN A 12 -9.88 -15.51 -12.27
CA ASN A 12 -9.86 -16.95 -12.51
C ASN A 12 -8.62 -17.46 -13.25
N GLY A 13 -7.60 -17.79 -12.48
CA GLY A 13 -6.34 -18.32 -12.97
C GLY A 13 -5.13 -17.44 -12.64
N LYS A 14 -4.08 -17.59 -13.43
CA LYS A 14 -2.83 -16.83 -13.21
C LYS A 14 -2.96 -15.40 -13.70
N ILE A 15 -2.56 -14.45 -12.86
CA ILE A 15 -2.42 -13.05 -13.27
C ILE A 15 -1.17 -12.91 -14.15
N PRO A 16 -1.28 -12.34 -15.37
CA PRO A 16 -0.12 -12.10 -16.20
C PRO A 16 0.77 -11.00 -15.63
N ARG A 17 2.09 -11.15 -15.68
CA ARG A 17 3.06 -10.13 -15.23
C ARG A 17 2.89 -8.76 -15.90
N THR A 18 2.24 -8.72 -17.04
CA THR A 18 1.97 -7.50 -17.82
C THR A 18 0.68 -6.79 -17.39
N HIS A 19 0.00 -7.27 -16.36
CA HIS A 19 -1.24 -6.64 -15.88
C HIS A 19 -0.99 -5.18 -15.48
N GLU A 20 -1.91 -4.30 -15.85
CA GLU A 20 -1.76 -2.85 -15.68
C GLU A 20 -1.76 -2.34 -14.23
N ASN A 21 -2.20 -3.16 -13.27
CA ASN A 21 -2.24 -2.87 -11.84
C ASN A 21 -1.35 -3.83 -11.04
N MET A 22 -0.07 -3.90 -11.37
CA MET A 22 0.88 -4.83 -10.78
C MET A 22 1.44 -4.33 -9.44
N ARG A 23 0.56 -4.15 -8.47
CA ARG A 23 0.86 -3.72 -7.09
C ARG A 23 0.00 -4.48 -6.09
N THR A 24 0.35 -4.40 -4.80
CA THR A 24 -0.37 -5.02 -3.68
C THR A 24 -0.76 -6.48 -3.97
N GLU A 25 -2.04 -6.82 -3.94
CA GLU A 25 -2.54 -8.17 -4.11
C GLU A 25 -2.15 -8.82 -5.45
N PHE A 26 -2.22 -8.07 -6.55
CA PHE A 26 -1.81 -8.61 -7.87
C PHE A 26 -0.31 -8.88 -7.93
N ALA A 27 0.51 -8.01 -7.34
CA ALA A 27 1.94 -8.24 -7.25
C ALA A 27 2.27 -9.47 -6.39
N TRP A 28 1.57 -9.67 -5.28
CA TRP A 28 1.72 -10.88 -4.45
C TRP A 28 1.34 -12.13 -5.23
N MET A 29 0.21 -12.13 -5.93
CA MET A 29 -0.23 -13.26 -6.75
C MET A 29 0.83 -13.65 -7.78
N VAL A 30 1.41 -12.68 -8.46
CA VAL A 30 2.45 -12.91 -9.46
C VAL A 30 3.75 -13.38 -8.83
N ALA A 31 4.23 -12.72 -7.78
CA ALA A 31 5.45 -13.08 -7.09
C ALA A 31 5.39 -14.50 -6.50
N LEU A 32 4.26 -14.88 -5.96
CA LEU A 32 4.03 -16.20 -5.36
C LEU A 32 3.56 -17.25 -6.37
N ASN A 33 3.42 -16.90 -7.63
CA ASN A 33 2.85 -17.76 -8.66
C ASN A 33 1.50 -18.39 -8.21
N ALA A 34 0.64 -17.58 -7.59
CA ALA A 34 -0.62 -18.03 -7.05
C ALA A 34 -1.72 -18.11 -8.13
N ASP A 35 -2.68 -19.03 -7.94
CA ASP A 35 -3.91 -19.02 -8.72
C ASP A 35 -4.90 -18.04 -8.09
N HIS A 36 -5.63 -17.30 -8.90
CA HIS A 36 -6.62 -16.34 -8.43
C HIS A 36 -8.04 -16.86 -8.66
N TYR A 37 -8.86 -16.75 -7.65
CA TYR A 37 -10.27 -17.12 -7.67
C TYR A 37 -11.16 -15.96 -7.19
N ASN A 38 -12.35 -15.85 -7.76
CA ASN A 38 -13.38 -15.09 -7.11
C ASN A 38 -13.78 -15.82 -5.81
N ILE A 39 -13.98 -15.06 -4.74
CA ILE A 39 -14.31 -15.58 -3.40
C ILE A 39 -15.57 -16.46 -3.36
N LYS A 40 -16.45 -16.36 -4.36
CA LYS A 40 -17.69 -17.17 -4.52
C LYS A 40 -17.48 -18.44 -5.33
N GLN A 41 -16.25 -18.69 -5.80
CA GLN A 41 -15.94 -19.86 -6.62
C GLN A 41 -15.16 -20.89 -5.81
N ALA A 42 -15.61 -22.13 -5.87
CA ALA A 42 -14.84 -23.23 -5.32
C ALA A 42 -13.60 -23.50 -6.19
N PRO A 43 -12.42 -23.67 -5.58
CA PRO A 43 -11.23 -24.10 -6.30
C PRO A 43 -11.41 -25.48 -6.94
N THR A 44 -10.73 -25.69 -8.07
CA THR A 44 -10.76 -26.98 -8.78
C THR A 44 -9.73 -27.99 -8.29
N LYS A 45 -8.82 -27.56 -7.40
CA LYS A 45 -7.78 -28.40 -6.78
C LYS A 45 -7.56 -27.96 -5.33
N THR A 46 -6.74 -28.71 -4.60
CA THR A 46 -6.33 -28.34 -3.24
C THR A 46 -5.05 -27.50 -3.25
N TYR A 47 -4.90 -26.63 -2.25
CA TYR A 47 -3.78 -25.71 -2.07
C TYR A 47 -3.13 -25.90 -0.70
N ASP A 48 -1.85 -25.58 -0.61
CA ASP A 48 -1.15 -25.56 0.68
C ASP A 48 -1.56 -24.31 1.48
N LEU A 49 -1.77 -23.16 0.80
CA LEU A 49 -2.15 -21.89 1.39
C LEU A 49 -3.21 -21.18 0.53
N GLY A 50 -4.34 -20.83 1.14
CA GLY A 50 -5.29 -19.87 0.60
C GLY A 50 -5.05 -18.49 1.23
N ILE A 51 -4.90 -17.44 0.43
CA ILE A 51 -4.82 -16.07 0.93
C ILE A 51 -6.08 -15.32 0.50
N VAL A 52 -6.82 -14.77 1.44
CA VAL A 52 -8.10 -14.11 1.18
C VAL A 52 -8.06 -12.64 1.60
N ILE A 53 -8.63 -11.78 0.77
CA ILE A 53 -9.04 -10.43 1.16
C ILE A 53 -10.51 -10.51 1.53
N ILE A 54 -10.82 -10.27 2.81
CA ILE A 54 -12.20 -10.38 3.31
C ILE A 54 -13.11 -9.44 2.51
N PRO A 55 -14.22 -9.96 1.95
CA PRO A 55 -15.13 -9.13 1.16
C PRO A 55 -15.77 -8.05 2.02
N LYS A 56 -15.98 -6.88 1.42
CA LYS A 56 -16.57 -5.74 2.11
C LYS A 56 -18.08 -5.95 2.26
N LYS A 57 -18.55 -6.01 3.50
CA LYS A 57 -19.99 -6.07 3.82
C LYS A 57 -20.74 -7.27 3.20
N ASP A 58 -20.08 -8.42 3.11
CA ASP A 58 -20.72 -9.68 2.72
C ASP A 58 -20.71 -10.69 3.87
N PRO A 59 -21.69 -10.62 4.80
CA PRO A 59 -21.76 -11.52 5.96
C PRO A 59 -22.02 -12.99 5.60
N ASN A 60 -22.34 -13.28 4.34
CA ASN A 60 -22.49 -14.67 3.89
C ASN A 60 -21.14 -15.33 3.59
N PHE A 61 -20.06 -14.55 3.53
CA PHE A 61 -18.72 -15.11 3.39
C PHE A 61 -18.34 -15.86 4.67
N ASN A 62 -17.96 -17.12 4.51
CA ASN A 62 -17.45 -17.97 5.58
C ASN A 62 -16.03 -18.44 5.24
N ILE A 63 -15.04 -18.06 6.03
CA ILE A 63 -13.63 -18.42 5.81
C ILE A 63 -13.40 -19.93 5.91
N ASP A 64 -14.23 -20.67 6.66
CA ASP A 64 -14.10 -22.11 6.82
C ASP A 64 -14.42 -22.88 5.53
N ASP A 65 -15.18 -22.29 4.61
CA ASP A 65 -15.42 -22.89 3.28
C ASP A 65 -14.13 -22.98 2.47
N LEU A 66 -13.19 -22.06 2.67
CA LEU A 66 -11.88 -22.09 2.02
C LEU A 66 -10.98 -23.21 2.57
N LYS A 67 -11.17 -23.61 3.83
CA LYS A 67 -10.43 -24.72 4.46
C LYS A 67 -10.77 -26.09 3.87
N LEU A 68 -11.87 -26.19 3.13
CA LEU A 68 -12.20 -27.41 2.37
C LEU A 68 -11.23 -27.66 1.21
N SER A 69 -10.61 -26.59 0.69
CA SER A 69 -9.69 -26.66 -0.45
C SER A 69 -8.28 -26.16 -0.13
N CYS A 70 -8.04 -25.60 1.04
CA CYS A 70 -6.75 -25.06 1.46
C CYS A 70 -6.34 -25.66 2.81
N LYS A 71 -5.10 -26.16 2.92
CA LYS A 71 -4.59 -26.70 4.20
C LYS A 71 -4.49 -25.63 5.29
N LYS A 72 -4.13 -24.40 4.89
CA LYS A 72 -4.16 -23.22 5.74
C LYS A 72 -4.83 -22.08 5.00
N VAL A 73 -5.48 -21.19 5.73
CA VAL A 73 -6.09 -19.98 5.20
C VAL A 73 -5.53 -18.75 5.90
N ALA A 74 -4.95 -17.87 5.13
CA ALA A 74 -4.45 -16.57 5.59
C ALA A 74 -5.38 -15.45 5.14
N VAL A 75 -5.56 -14.43 5.99
CA VAL A 75 -6.20 -13.17 5.63
C VAL A 75 -5.11 -12.15 5.29
N MET A 76 -5.23 -11.47 4.15
CA MET A 76 -4.44 -10.30 3.80
C MET A 76 -5.22 -9.03 4.17
N GLN A 77 -4.71 -8.29 5.15
CA GLN A 77 -5.30 -7.03 5.58
C GLN A 77 -4.74 -5.87 4.74
N GLU A 78 -5.55 -5.37 3.82
CA GLU A 78 -5.19 -4.35 2.84
C GLU A 78 -5.52 -2.93 3.29
N GLY A 79 -6.61 -2.77 4.00
CA GLY A 79 -7.12 -1.49 4.47
C GLY A 79 -6.64 -1.10 5.87
N PRO A 80 -6.95 0.13 6.27
CA PRO A 80 -6.67 0.58 7.63
C PRO A 80 -7.46 -0.22 8.66
N ASN A 81 -6.84 -0.45 9.82
CA ASN A 81 -7.41 -1.26 10.88
C ASN A 81 -8.74 -0.73 11.47
N TRP A 82 -9.05 0.54 11.29
CA TRP A 82 -10.33 1.14 11.74
C TRP A 82 -11.47 0.93 10.73
N PHE A 83 -11.20 0.53 9.50
CA PHE A 83 -12.19 0.54 8.41
C PHE A 83 -13.42 -0.32 8.71
N TRP A 84 -13.24 -1.51 9.25
CA TRP A 84 -14.34 -2.41 9.60
C TRP A 84 -15.10 -1.96 10.86
N GLN A 85 -14.51 -1.08 11.69
CA GLN A 85 -15.16 -0.53 12.88
C GLN A 85 -16.26 0.49 12.52
N ASP A 86 -16.28 1.00 11.29
CA ASP A 86 -17.37 1.82 10.76
C ASP A 86 -18.60 1.00 10.31
N TYR A 87 -18.51 -0.33 10.39
CA TYR A 87 -19.64 -1.22 10.08
C TYR A 87 -20.67 -1.25 11.23
N SER A 88 -21.88 -1.79 10.95
CA SER A 88 -22.81 -2.11 12.04
C SER A 88 -22.18 -3.11 13.02
N LEU A 89 -22.63 -3.11 14.27
CA LEU A 89 -22.06 -4.01 15.29
C LEU A 89 -22.12 -5.49 14.87
N GLU A 90 -23.20 -5.91 14.22
CA GLU A 90 -23.34 -7.25 13.67
C GLU A 90 -22.23 -7.57 12.65
N MET A 91 -21.97 -6.65 11.74
CA MET A 91 -20.91 -6.78 10.75
C MET A 91 -19.50 -6.71 11.38
N GLN A 92 -19.32 -5.94 12.46
CA GLN A 92 -18.06 -5.93 13.20
C GLN A 92 -17.81 -7.28 13.87
N VAL A 93 -18.82 -7.89 14.48
CA VAL A 93 -18.71 -9.22 15.10
C VAL A 93 -18.40 -10.28 14.05
N TRP A 94 -19.08 -10.25 12.91
CA TRP A 94 -18.78 -11.15 11.79
C TRP A 94 -17.32 -10.99 11.31
N TYR A 95 -16.87 -9.77 11.08
CA TYR A 95 -15.51 -9.50 10.61
C TYR A 95 -14.45 -9.96 11.62
N PHE A 96 -14.67 -9.67 12.90
CA PHE A 96 -13.82 -10.13 13.99
C PHE A 96 -13.72 -11.66 14.03
N ASN A 97 -14.84 -12.36 13.96
CA ASN A 97 -14.88 -13.82 13.96
C ASN A 97 -14.17 -14.41 12.72
N THR A 98 -14.31 -13.76 11.56
CA THR A 98 -13.62 -14.16 10.33
C THR A 98 -12.11 -14.05 10.49
N LEU A 99 -11.62 -12.94 11.07
CA LEU A 99 -10.19 -12.78 11.38
C LEU A 99 -9.69 -13.81 12.38
N ALA A 100 -10.46 -14.05 13.44
CA ALA A 100 -10.10 -15.02 14.49
C ALA A 100 -10.06 -16.47 13.97
N SER A 101 -10.82 -16.78 12.92
CA SER A 101 -10.87 -18.10 12.29
C SER A 101 -9.76 -18.33 11.27
N ALA A 102 -9.01 -17.30 10.87
CA ALA A 102 -7.87 -17.45 9.97
C ALA A 102 -6.72 -18.21 10.65
N ASP A 103 -5.92 -18.94 9.89
CA ASP A 103 -4.69 -19.55 10.42
C ASP A 103 -3.56 -18.52 10.53
N ILE A 104 -3.54 -17.52 9.64
CA ILE A 104 -2.53 -16.45 9.58
C ILE A 104 -3.22 -15.14 9.23
N ILE A 105 -2.75 -14.04 9.82
CA ILE A 105 -3.13 -12.69 9.41
C ILE A 105 -1.89 -11.98 8.87
N PHE A 106 -1.91 -11.59 7.59
CA PHE A 106 -0.88 -10.75 6.98
C PHE A 106 -1.29 -9.29 7.04
N THR A 107 -0.37 -8.46 7.53
CA THR A 107 -0.50 -7.00 7.57
C THR A 107 0.65 -6.35 6.78
N HIS A 108 0.49 -5.10 6.36
CA HIS A 108 1.55 -4.40 5.64
C HIS A 108 2.48 -3.59 6.53
N ASN A 109 2.10 -3.38 7.79
CA ASN A 109 2.84 -2.54 8.73
C ASN A 109 2.95 -3.20 10.11
N GLU A 110 4.03 -2.92 10.80
CA GLU A 110 4.26 -3.40 12.16
C GLU A 110 3.22 -2.85 13.15
N SER A 111 2.74 -1.64 12.95
CA SER A 111 1.66 -1.06 13.76
C SER A 111 0.35 -1.85 13.64
N ASP A 112 -0.01 -2.27 12.42
CA ASP A 112 -1.20 -3.08 12.17
C ASP A 112 -1.02 -4.50 12.73
N ARG A 113 0.18 -5.07 12.62
CA ARG A 113 0.50 -6.35 13.25
C ARG A 113 0.26 -6.32 14.76
N LYS A 114 0.76 -5.29 15.44
CA LYS A 114 0.55 -5.10 16.90
C LYS A 114 -0.94 -4.95 17.22
N TYR A 115 -1.66 -4.17 16.40
CA TYR A 115 -3.09 -3.97 16.58
C TYR A 115 -3.87 -5.28 16.48
N TYR A 116 -3.75 -6.03 15.39
CA TYR A 116 -4.50 -7.28 15.20
C TYR A 116 -4.09 -8.37 16.18
N LYS A 117 -2.80 -8.46 16.50
CA LYS A 117 -2.33 -9.39 17.53
C LYS A 117 -2.94 -9.09 18.90
N GLY A 118 -3.04 -7.82 19.28
CA GLY A 118 -3.63 -7.42 20.56
C GLY A 118 -5.15 -7.52 20.58
N LEU A 119 -5.82 -7.18 19.47
CA LEU A 119 -7.28 -7.20 19.38
C LEU A 119 -7.86 -8.62 19.49
N ILE A 120 -7.23 -9.59 18.81
CA ILE A 120 -7.76 -10.94 18.64
C ILE A 120 -7.01 -11.95 19.53
N ASP A 121 -5.85 -11.57 20.08
CA ASP A 121 -4.88 -12.48 20.70
C ASP A 121 -4.49 -13.63 19.72
N HIS A 122 -4.37 -13.28 18.44
CA HIS A 122 -4.12 -14.25 17.39
C HIS A 122 -2.66 -14.74 17.44
N PRO A 123 -2.42 -16.07 17.38
CA PRO A 123 -1.08 -16.62 17.53
C PRO A 123 -0.15 -16.26 16.37
N ASP A 124 -0.69 -16.05 15.17
CA ASP A 124 0.09 -15.89 13.94
C ASP A 124 -0.33 -14.64 13.15
N VAL A 125 0.22 -13.49 13.52
CA VAL A 125 0.07 -12.23 12.79
C VAL A 125 1.45 -11.79 12.28
N ARG A 126 1.60 -11.64 10.97
CA ARG A 126 2.89 -11.39 10.30
C ARG A 126 2.85 -10.12 9.48
N VAL A 127 3.97 -9.38 9.48
CA VAL A 127 4.17 -8.30 8.52
C VAL A 127 4.65 -8.88 7.21
N MET A 128 3.92 -8.57 6.15
CA MET A 128 4.34 -8.82 4.78
C MET A 128 4.27 -7.50 4.00
N PRO A 129 5.39 -7.01 3.46
CA PRO A 129 5.42 -5.69 2.85
C PRO A 129 4.54 -5.60 1.61
N SER A 130 4.11 -4.40 1.29
CA SER A 130 3.57 -4.10 -0.03
C SER A 130 4.61 -4.41 -1.10
N LEU A 131 4.14 -4.84 -2.26
CA LEU A 131 4.99 -5.22 -3.38
C LEU A 131 4.53 -4.53 -4.65
N MET A 132 5.50 -4.25 -5.52
CA MET A 132 5.30 -3.88 -6.92
C MET A 132 6.09 -4.85 -7.80
N ILE A 133 5.59 -5.17 -8.98
CA ILE A 133 6.34 -5.91 -10.00
C ILE A 133 6.94 -4.90 -10.97
N GLU A 134 8.24 -4.66 -10.84
CA GLU A 134 8.96 -3.60 -11.55
C GLU A 134 8.91 -3.77 -13.07
N ASP A 135 9.01 -5.00 -13.56
CA ASP A 135 8.96 -5.30 -15.01
C ASP A 135 7.67 -4.80 -15.67
N ALA A 136 6.57 -4.72 -14.92
CA ALA A 136 5.29 -4.26 -15.43
C ALA A 136 5.27 -2.75 -15.72
N ILE A 137 6.17 -1.96 -15.12
CA ILE A 137 6.25 -0.51 -15.34
C ILE A 137 6.75 -0.23 -16.76
N GLY A 138 7.75 -1.00 -17.23
CA GLY A 138 8.44 -0.78 -18.50
C GLY A 138 9.45 0.36 -18.41
N GLU A 139 9.89 0.83 -19.56
CA GLU A 139 10.87 1.93 -19.63
C GLU A 139 10.22 3.26 -19.20
N LEU A 140 10.79 3.89 -18.19
CA LEU A 140 10.43 5.24 -17.76
C LEU A 140 11.22 6.25 -18.57
N LYS A 141 10.52 7.23 -19.15
CA LYS A 141 11.17 8.33 -19.85
C LYS A 141 11.93 9.19 -18.85
N GLN A 142 13.16 9.53 -19.19
CA GLN A 142 13.90 10.52 -18.42
C GLN A 142 13.30 11.91 -18.68
N GLU A 143 12.67 12.49 -17.67
CA GLU A 143 12.02 13.81 -17.74
C GLU A 143 12.64 14.74 -16.68
N MET A 144 12.62 16.04 -16.95
CA MET A 144 13.01 17.04 -15.95
C MET A 144 11.92 17.12 -14.87
N ARG A 145 12.28 16.91 -13.62
CA ARG A 145 11.38 16.89 -12.48
C ARG A 145 11.38 18.23 -11.76
N ASN A 146 10.23 18.87 -11.64
CA ASN A 146 10.13 20.18 -11.01
C ASN A 146 8.97 20.29 -10.00
N ASP A 147 7.94 19.49 -10.16
CA ASP A 147 6.67 19.66 -9.45
C ASP A 147 6.60 18.83 -8.17
N VAL A 148 5.61 19.15 -7.34
CA VAL A 148 5.27 18.41 -6.12
C VAL A 148 3.91 17.74 -6.25
N ILE A 149 3.81 16.50 -5.72
CA ILE A 149 2.58 15.75 -5.69
C ILE A 149 2.28 15.26 -4.27
N ILE A 150 1.01 15.32 -3.87
CA ILE A 150 0.55 14.72 -2.61
C ILE A 150 0.02 13.31 -2.85
N GLY A 151 0.16 12.44 -1.86
CA GLY A 151 -0.18 11.00 -1.98
C GLY A 151 -1.67 10.66 -1.96
N GLY A 152 -2.53 11.61 -1.66
CA GLY A 152 -3.97 11.42 -1.57
C GLY A 152 -4.76 12.71 -1.75
N ASN A 153 -6.07 12.60 -1.70
CA ASN A 153 -6.98 13.74 -1.76
C ASN A 153 -7.42 14.21 -0.34
N PHE A 154 -8.42 15.10 -0.27
CA PHE A 154 -8.91 15.69 0.97
C PHE A 154 -9.92 14.81 1.75
N VAL A 155 -10.06 13.55 1.40
CA VAL A 155 -10.80 12.60 2.26
C VAL A 155 -10.04 12.46 3.58
N SER A 156 -10.77 12.45 4.70
CA SER A 156 -10.23 12.61 6.05
C SER A 156 -9.05 11.71 6.39
N TRP A 157 -9.03 10.48 5.89
CA TRP A 157 -7.96 9.52 6.18
C TRP A 157 -6.69 9.68 5.34
N TYR A 158 -6.72 10.43 4.23
CA TYR A 158 -5.54 10.66 3.39
C TYR A 158 -4.68 11.85 3.82
N GLY A 159 -5.16 12.71 4.71
CA GLY A 159 -4.40 13.87 5.19
C GLY A 159 -4.07 14.87 4.08
N GLY A 160 -4.96 15.03 3.10
CA GLY A 160 -4.72 15.86 1.92
C GLY A 160 -4.45 17.32 2.27
N PHE A 161 -5.14 17.87 3.28
CA PHE A 161 -4.95 19.25 3.70
C PHE A 161 -3.58 19.49 4.35
N ASP A 162 -3.15 18.60 5.25
CA ASP A 162 -1.82 18.65 5.87
C ASP A 162 -0.74 18.52 4.79
N SER A 163 -0.91 17.56 3.88
CA SER A 163 0.01 17.30 2.77
C SER A 163 0.11 18.51 1.83
N MET A 164 -1.01 19.12 1.45
CA MET A 164 -1.02 20.33 0.62
C MET A 164 -0.31 21.50 1.29
N ALA A 165 -0.56 21.73 2.59
CA ALA A 165 0.04 22.82 3.34
C ALA A 165 1.58 22.74 3.39
N ILE A 166 2.12 21.50 3.42
CA ILE A 166 3.56 21.27 3.35
C ILE A 166 4.07 21.29 1.91
N ALA A 167 3.33 20.74 0.97
CA ALA A 167 3.71 20.73 -0.44
C ALA A 167 3.88 22.14 -1.02
N LYS A 168 3.11 23.12 -0.54
CA LYS A 168 3.25 24.54 -0.92
C LYS A 168 4.58 25.18 -0.51
N GLU A 169 5.32 24.61 0.42
CA GLU A 169 6.70 25.04 0.71
C GLU A 169 7.68 24.57 -0.39
N LEU A 170 7.31 23.53 -1.15
CA LEU A 170 8.13 22.97 -2.23
C LEU A 170 7.81 23.62 -3.59
N ASN A 171 6.53 23.83 -3.91
CA ASN A 171 6.07 24.46 -5.13
C ASN A 171 4.68 25.10 -4.92
N ASP A 172 4.40 26.20 -5.62
CA ASP A 172 3.11 26.89 -5.55
C ASP A 172 1.96 26.04 -6.14
N ILE A 173 2.26 25.28 -7.20
CA ILE A 173 1.32 24.35 -7.83
C ILE A 173 1.50 22.97 -7.19
N VAL A 174 0.43 22.48 -6.56
CA VAL A 174 0.39 21.16 -5.91
C VAL A 174 -0.51 20.25 -6.72
N TYR A 175 0.01 19.09 -7.08
CA TYR A 175 -0.74 18.04 -7.77
C TYR A 175 -1.22 16.95 -6.82
N ALA A 176 -2.33 16.28 -7.19
CA ALA A 176 -2.84 15.12 -6.48
C ALA A 176 -3.38 14.06 -7.45
N PRO A 177 -3.37 12.77 -7.08
CA PRO A 177 -4.02 11.72 -7.86
C PRO A 177 -5.54 11.89 -7.82
N SER A 178 -6.21 11.58 -8.92
CA SER A 178 -7.68 11.45 -8.91
C SER A 178 -8.05 10.10 -8.35
N MET A 179 -8.67 10.08 -7.15
CA MET A 179 -9.05 8.86 -6.44
C MET A 179 -10.56 8.59 -6.50
N GLY A 180 -11.27 9.20 -7.45
CA GLY A 180 -12.71 9.03 -7.63
C GLY A 180 -13.60 9.65 -6.53
N ARG A 181 -13.01 10.31 -5.53
CA ARG A 181 -13.71 10.91 -4.37
C ARG A 181 -13.21 12.33 -4.14
N LYS A 182 -13.27 13.18 -5.17
CA LYS A 182 -12.89 14.58 -5.03
C LYS A 182 -14.12 15.45 -4.73
N GLN A 183 -13.90 16.50 -3.93
CA GLN A 183 -14.90 17.54 -3.71
C GLN A 183 -14.69 18.69 -4.71
N PRO A 184 -15.76 19.39 -5.13
CA PRO A 184 -15.63 20.49 -6.11
C PRO A 184 -14.65 21.60 -5.68
N LEU A 185 -14.55 21.87 -4.38
CA LEU A 185 -13.64 22.88 -3.83
C LEU A 185 -12.15 22.50 -3.99
N GLU A 186 -11.83 21.22 -4.10
CA GLU A 186 -10.44 20.76 -4.21
C GLU A 186 -9.74 21.32 -5.46
N GLU A 187 -10.47 21.53 -6.56
CA GLU A 187 -9.93 22.08 -7.81
C GLU A 187 -9.45 23.55 -7.69
N GLN A 188 -9.89 24.26 -6.62
CA GLN A 188 -9.39 25.62 -6.33
C GLN A 188 -8.08 25.59 -5.53
N LEU A 189 -7.73 24.45 -4.95
CA LEU A 189 -6.60 24.30 -4.04
C LEU A 189 -5.44 23.53 -4.65
N ILE A 190 -5.73 22.55 -5.48
CA ILE A 190 -4.76 21.62 -6.07
C ILE A 190 -5.14 21.28 -7.51
N THR A 191 -4.18 20.77 -8.26
CA THR A 191 -4.38 20.26 -9.61
C THR A 191 -4.51 18.73 -9.57
N HIS A 192 -5.69 18.21 -9.91
CA HIS A 192 -5.89 16.76 -9.99
C HIS A 192 -5.33 16.19 -11.29
N LEU A 193 -4.58 15.10 -11.16
CA LEU A 193 -4.27 14.25 -12.30
C LEU A 193 -5.52 13.45 -12.71
N PRO A 194 -5.66 13.03 -13.97
CA PRO A 194 -6.74 12.14 -14.38
C PRO A 194 -6.66 10.80 -13.62
N TYR A 195 -7.77 10.06 -13.60
CA TYR A 195 -7.74 8.68 -13.13
C TYR A 195 -6.86 7.84 -14.07
N MET A 196 -5.98 7.04 -13.48
CA MET A 196 -4.99 6.23 -14.20
C MET A 196 -4.92 4.84 -13.58
N ASN A 197 -4.65 3.81 -14.38
CA ASN A 197 -4.19 2.54 -13.86
C ASN A 197 -2.79 2.70 -13.22
N TRP A 198 -2.32 1.68 -12.52
CA TRP A 198 -1.04 1.81 -11.79
C TRP A 198 0.17 2.02 -12.72
N LYS A 199 0.19 1.39 -13.89
CA LYS A 199 1.28 1.59 -14.87
C LYS A 199 1.35 3.03 -15.39
N GLU A 200 0.19 3.59 -15.76
CA GLU A 200 0.07 4.99 -16.17
C GLU A 200 0.44 5.93 -15.02
N TRP A 201 0.01 5.59 -13.80
CA TRP A 201 0.36 6.32 -12.59
C TRP A 201 1.87 6.38 -12.38
N MET A 202 2.62 5.29 -12.50
CA MET A 202 4.07 5.27 -12.32
C MET A 202 4.77 6.18 -13.35
N ASN A 203 4.30 6.20 -14.60
CA ASN A 203 4.81 7.10 -15.62
C ASN A 203 4.48 8.57 -15.31
N ALA A 204 3.29 8.87 -14.83
CA ALA A 204 2.91 10.22 -14.43
C ALA A 204 3.69 10.68 -13.19
N LEU A 205 3.83 9.82 -12.18
CA LEU A 205 4.57 10.12 -10.96
C LEU A 205 6.06 10.42 -11.24
N ASN A 206 6.65 9.78 -12.24
CA ASN A 206 8.05 10.01 -12.62
C ASN A 206 8.38 11.45 -13.03
N LYS A 207 7.38 12.30 -13.28
CA LYS A 207 7.54 13.72 -13.63
C LYS A 207 7.72 14.63 -12.41
N PHE A 208 7.45 14.14 -11.21
CA PHE A 208 7.49 14.92 -9.99
C PHE A 208 8.87 14.86 -9.31
N LYS A 209 9.28 15.97 -8.74
CA LYS A 209 10.53 16.10 -7.97
C LYS A 209 10.31 15.70 -6.51
N TYR A 210 9.15 16.00 -5.94
CA TYR A 210 8.85 15.83 -4.53
C TYR A 210 7.51 15.13 -4.30
N GLY A 211 7.45 14.25 -3.29
CA GLY A 211 6.24 13.66 -2.77
C GLY A 211 5.93 14.15 -1.35
N VAL A 212 4.65 14.33 -1.02
CA VAL A 212 4.19 14.61 0.34
C VAL A 212 2.96 13.76 0.65
N HIS A 213 3.02 12.98 1.73
CA HIS A 213 1.91 12.11 2.14
C HIS A 213 1.78 12.05 3.67
N LEU A 214 1.22 13.10 4.24
CA LEU A 214 1.00 13.20 5.69
C LEU A 214 -0.30 12.48 6.09
N MET A 215 -0.37 11.19 5.81
CA MET A 215 -1.51 10.34 6.08
C MET A 215 -1.41 9.76 7.50
N ARG A 216 -2.47 9.96 8.31
CA ARG A 216 -2.56 9.44 9.69
C ARG A 216 -3.01 7.98 9.75
N THR A 217 -3.47 7.46 8.64
CA THR A 217 -4.01 6.11 8.52
C THR A 217 -2.94 5.15 8.01
N HIS A 218 -2.82 4.00 8.64
CA HIS A 218 -1.96 2.94 8.16
C HIS A 218 -2.70 2.13 7.09
N ALA A 219 -2.02 1.84 6.01
CA ALA A 219 -2.51 1.05 4.88
C ALA A 219 -1.30 0.41 4.17
N ALA A 220 -1.47 -0.05 2.95
CA ALA A 220 -0.39 -0.68 2.19
C ALA A 220 0.83 0.24 1.90
N GLY A 221 0.68 1.57 2.03
CA GLY A 221 1.79 2.52 1.90
C GLY A 221 2.38 2.62 0.49
N THR A 222 1.58 2.37 -0.53
CA THR A 222 2.05 2.27 -1.92
C THR A 222 2.58 3.59 -2.48
N PHE A 223 2.11 4.74 -2.02
CA PHE A 223 2.60 6.03 -2.51
C PHE A 223 4.08 6.27 -2.12
N ALA A 224 4.43 6.09 -0.85
CA ALA A 224 5.82 6.23 -0.40
C ALA A 224 6.74 5.23 -1.11
N LEU A 225 6.25 3.99 -1.33
CA LEU A 225 6.98 2.95 -2.04
C LEU A 225 7.21 3.33 -3.52
N ASN A 226 6.19 3.83 -4.22
CA ASN A 226 6.30 4.30 -5.59
C ASN A 226 7.29 5.47 -5.71
N CYS A 227 7.25 6.41 -4.77
CA CYS A 227 8.22 7.52 -4.68
C CYS A 227 9.63 7.00 -4.50
N ALA A 228 9.86 6.05 -3.58
CA ALA A 228 11.17 5.48 -3.32
C ALA A 228 11.76 4.79 -4.57
N TYR A 229 10.97 3.95 -5.23
CA TYR A 229 11.39 3.32 -6.50
C TYR A 229 11.87 4.34 -7.54
N LEU A 230 11.15 5.44 -7.67
CA LEU A 230 11.46 6.51 -8.62
C LEU A 230 12.56 7.46 -8.14
N GLY A 231 13.01 7.37 -6.88
CA GLY A 231 13.94 8.32 -6.28
C GLY A 231 13.33 9.70 -6.06
N ILE A 232 12.07 9.73 -5.66
CA ILE A 232 11.35 10.94 -5.29
C ILE A 232 11.34 11.03 -3.76
N PRO A 233 12.05 11.99 -3.14
CA PRO A 233 11.98 12.20 -1.71
C PRO A 233 10.53 12.45 -1.28
N CYS A 234 10.04 11.65 -0.31
CA CYS A 234 8.66 11.73 0.17
C CYS A 234 8.59 12.10 1.65
N ILE A 235 7.96 13.23 1.96
CA ILE A 235 7.69 13.65 3.34
C ILE A 235 6.41 12.95 3.81
N GLY A 236 6.46 12.26 4.95
CA GLY A 236 5.31 11.53 5.47
C GLY A 236 5.27 11.43 6.99
N TYR A 237 4.13 10.95 7.52
CA TYR A 237 4.02 10.64 8.94
C TYR A 237 4.56 9.24 9.26
N LYS A 238 4.99 9.06 10.52
CA LYS A 238 5.30 7.74 11.08
C LYS A 238 4.09 6.83 11.07
N GLY A 239 4.33 5.53 10.97
CA GLY A 239 3.32 4.47 11.07
C GLY A 239 3.18 3.61 9.81
N LEU A 240 3.56 4.13 8.64
CA LEU A 240 3.69 3.33 7.42
C LEU A 240 5.12 2.80 7.31
N ASP A 241 5.30 1.48 7.27
CA ASP A 241 6.65 0.89 7.20
C ASP A 241 7.38 1.32 5.93
N SER A 242 6.69 1.40 4.78
CA SER A 242 7.28 1.89 3.54
C SER A 242 7.80 3.34 3.63
N GLN A 243 7.11 4.20 4.38
CA GLN A 243 7.56 5.57 4.64
C GLN A 243 8.77 5.57 5.57
N MET A 244 8.69 4.85 6.70
CA MET A 244 9.74 4.83 7.72
C MET A 244 11.03 4.16 7.22
N ILE A 245 10.92 3.14 6.39
CA ILE A 245 12.06 2.40 5.86
C ILE A 245 12.69 3.13 4.67
N CYS A 246 11.90 3.57 3.69
CA CYS A 246 12.44 4.19 2.48
C CYS A 246 12.76 5.68 2.62
N HIS A 247 12.10 6.38 3.55
CA HIS A 247 12.27 7.82 3.76
C HIS A 247 12.47 8.16 5.25
N PRO A 248 13.42 7.51 5.97
CA PRO A 248 13.51 7.60 7.44
C PRO A 248 13.66 9.04 7.95
N ASP A 249 14.55 9.83 7.34
CA ASP A 249 14.85 11.21 7.77
C ASP A 249 13.85 12.25 7.21
N LEU A 250 12.95 11.83 6.31
CA LEU A 250 11.85 12.63 5.79
C LEU A 250 10.52 12.27 6.46
N THR A 251 10.57 11.47 7.52
CA THR A 251 9.43 10.97 8.28
C THR A 251 9.31 11.74 9.60
N VAL A 252 8.12 12.28 9.86
CA VAL A 252 7.85 13.09 11.06
C VAL A 252 6.77 12.47 11.94
N GLU A 253 6.71 12.88 13.21
CA GLU A 253 5.62 12.48 14.11
C GLU A 253 4.27 13.00 13.61
N ILE A 254 3.21 12.26 13.89
CA ILE A 254 1.84 12.64 13.49
C ILE A 254 1.51 14.02 14.08
N GLY A 255 1.21 14.98 13.20
CA GLY A 255 0.85 16.35 13.57
C GLY A 255 2.05 17.31 13.69
N ASP A 256 3.29 16.85 13.57
CA ASP A 256 4.46 17.74 13.57
C ASP A 256 4.67 18.38 12.19
N LEU A 257 3.78 19.33 11.88
CA LEU A 257 3.87 20.11 10.63
C LEU A 257 5.06 21.08 10.62
N THR A 258 5.60 21.42 11.78
CA THR A 258 6.80 22.28 11.86
C THR A 258 8.01 21.53 11.36
N ALA A 259 8.23 20.30 11.81
CA ALA A 259 9.32 19.46 11.30
C ALA A 259 9.14 19.17 9.80
N ALA A 260 7.93 18.82 9.36
CA ALA A 260 7.64 18.57 7.94
C ALA A 260 7.95 19.80 7.06
N ARG A 261 7.59 20.99 7.52
CA ARG A 261 7.88 22.26 6.83
C ARG A 261 9.39 22.56 6.73
N ASN A 262 10.14 22.27 7.77
CA ASN A 262 11.59 22.45 7.76
C ASN A 262 12.25 21.49 6.76
N ILE A 263 11.82 20.22 6.72
CA ILE A 263 12.30 19.26 5.73
C ILE A 263 11.98 19.74 4.31
N ALA A 264 10.74 20.21 4.06
CA ALA A 264 10.35 20.73 2.76
C ALA A 264 11.24 21.91 2.31
N LYS A 265 11.54 22.84 3.20
CA LYS A 265 12.44 23.96 2.92
C LYS A 265 13.86 23.49 2.58
N ASN A 266 14.39 22.51 3.31
CA ASN A 266 15.71 21.94 3.02
C ASN A 266 15.71 21.25 1.64
N LEU A 267 14.71 20.42 1.33
CA LEU A 267 14.59 19.77 0.02
C LEU A 267 14.50 20.77 -1.13
N ARG A 268 13.84 21.92 -0.92
CA ARG A 268 13.71 22.98 -1.94
C ARG A 268 14.98 23.77 -2.13
N ASN A 269 15.67 24.14 -1.06
CA ASN A 269 16.72 25.16 -1.05
C ASN A 269 18.14 24.58 -1.08
N ASP A 270 18.30 23.28 -0.84
CA ASP A 270 19.58 22.59 -0.79
C ASP A 270 19.55 21.41 -1.77
N GLU A 271 20.22 21.57 -2.91
CA GLU A 271 20.26 20.56 -3.97
C GLU A 271 21.04 19.31 -3.53
N ASP A 272 22.08 19.45 -2.70
CA ASP A 272 22.84 18.29 -2.19
C ASP A 272 21.98 17.48 -1.23
N PHE A 273 21.20 18.12 -0.39
CA PHE A 273 20.21 17.49 0.47
C PHE A 273 19.16 16.72 -0.37
N TYR A 274 18.61 17.37 -1.40
CA TYR A 274 17.67 16.70 -2.31
C TYR A 274 18.29 15.48 -2.98
N LEU A 275 19.48 15.60 -3.59
CA LEU A 275 20.14 14.52 -4.29
C LEU A 275 20.48 13.35 -3.36
N TYR A 276 20.92 13.64 -2.14
CA TYR A 276 21.19 12.65 -1.12
C TYR A 276 19.94 11.79 -0.85
N TYR A 277 18.79 12.41 -0.55
CA TYR A 277 17.56 11.67 -0.25
C TYR A 277 16.92 11.03 -1.47
N SER A 278 17.08 11.60 -2.65
CA SER A 278 16.66 10.98 -3.91
C SER A 278 17.40 9.66 -4.17
N ASN A 279 18.69 9.60 -3.92
CA ASN A 279 19.47 8.37 -4.05
C ASN A 279 19.17 7.40 -2.90
N LYS A 280 19.13 7.91 -1.68
CA LYS A 280 18.93 7.10 -0.46
C LYS A 280 17.62 6.33 -0.50
N CYS A 281 16.51 6.96 -0.92
CA CYS A 281 15.24 6.26 -0.97
C CYS A 281 15.22 5.14 -2.03
N LYS A 282 15.93 5.29 -3.15
CA LYS A 282 16.12 4.19 -4.14
C LYS A 282 16.92 3.03 -3.56
N GLU A 283 18.02 3.33 -2.88
CA GLU A 283 18.85 2.31 -2.23
C GLU A 283 18.03 1.49 -1.24
N LEU A 284 17.27 2.17 -0.37
CA LEU A 284 16.44 1.53 0.64
C LEU A 284 15.28 0.73 0.02
N TYR A 285 14.70 1.22 -1.08
CA TYR A 285 13.74 0.43 -1.85
C TYR A 285 14.37 -0.87 -2.35
N GLN A 286 15.53 -0.80 -2.99
CA GLN A 286 16.24 -1.98 -3.54
C GLN A 286 16.67 -2.96 -2.43
N GLU A 287 16.99 -2.45 -1.25
CA GLU A 287 17.39 -3.29 -0.11
C GLU A 287 16.20 -4.04 0.51
N HIS A 288 14.99 -3.43 0.53
CA HIS A 288 13.89 -3.93 1.36
C HIS A 288 12.62 -4.34 0.59
N TYR A 289 12.38 -3.82 -0.62
CA TYR A 289 11.06 -3.90 -1.26
C TYR A 289 11.05 -4.53 -2.67
N THR A 290 12.12 -5.15 -3.10
CA THR A 290 12.13 -5.87 -4.38
C THR A 290 11.31 -7.16 -4.31
N GLU A 291 10.90 -7.68 -5.47
CA GLU A 291 10.20 -8.97 -5.56
C GLU A 291 11.01 -10.11 -4.93
N GLU A 292 12.34 -10.09 -5.08
CA GLU A 292 13.24 -11.07 -4.47
C GLU A 292 13.17 -11.01 -2.95
N LYS A 293 13.30 -9.82 -2.36
CA LYS A 293 13.19 -9.61 -0.91
C LYS A 293 11.82 -10.01 -0.36
N PHE A 294 10.77 -9.72 -1.10
CA PHE A 294 9.43 -10.18 -0.73
C PHE A 294 9.36 -11.71 -0.67
N LYS A 295 9.87 -12.41 -1.69
CA LYS A 295 9.90 -13.88 -1.72
C LYS A 295 10.75 -14.46 -0.59
N GLU A 296 11.94 -13.91 -0.37
CA GLU A 296 12.81 -14.32 0.74
C GLU A 296 12.05 -14.23 2.09
N ASN A 297 11.42 -13.09 2.38
CA ASN A 297 10.66 -12.87 3.59
C ASN A 297 9.45 -13.82 3.70
N PHE A 298 8.72 -13.99 2.60
CA PHE A 298 7.54 -14.85 2.58
C PHE A 298 7.90 -16.29 2.89
N TYR A 299 8.90 -16.85 2.21
CA TYR A 299 9.30 -18.25 2.39
C TYR A 299 10.08 -18.51 3.67
N ALA A 300 10.89 -17.54 4.13
CA ALA A 300 11.57 -17.65 5.43
C ALA A 300 10.59 -17.70 6.60
N ASN A 301 9.45 -17.00 6.48
CA ASN A 301 8.39 -16.96 7.47
C ASN A 301 7.28 -18.00 7.21
N SER A 302 7.33 -18.74 6.12
CA SER A 302 6.32 -19.76 5.79
C SER A 302 6.63 -21.04 6.55
N ILE A 303 6.08 -21.17 7.73
CA ILE A 303 5.98 -22.48 8.38
C ILE A 303 4.63 -23.08 7.93
N ILE A 304 4.67 -23.90 6.91
CA ILE A 304 3.58 -24.79 6.50
C ILE A 304 3.99 -26.21 6.82
#